data_9f5322b53bfabc5216948fba8b79a92f
#
_entry.id   9f5322b53bfabc5216948fba8b79a92f
#
_cell.length_a   1.000
_cell.length_b   1.000
_cell.length_c   1.000
_cell.angle_alpha   90.00
_cell.angle_beta   90.00
_cell.angle_gamma   90.00
#
_symmetry.space_group_name_H-M   'P 1'
#
loop_
_entity.id
_entity.type
_entity.pdbx_description
1 polymer ?
#
loop_
_entity_poly.entity_id
_entity_poly.type
_entity_poly.pdbx_seq_one_letter_code
_entity_poly.pdbx_strand_id
1 'polypeptide(L)'
;MSIQKAKFSIGDIVKHKHFDFRGVIYDVDFEFNNSEEWYQSIPKNVRPRKDQLFYHLLAENEEVTYEAYVSEQNLLVDESEEPIKHPLINEIFSGKKGSTYFKPSN
;
A
#
# COMPACT_ATOMS: atom_id res chain seq x y z
N MET A 1 15.95 4.33 -22.05
CA MET A 1 15.41 3.48 -20.96
C MET A 1 15.00 4.35 -19.80
N SER A 2 13.76 4.22 -19.37
CA SER A 2 13.29 4.99 -18.24
C SER A 2 13.53 4.21 -16.93
N ILE A 3 13.95 4.93 -15.90
CA ILE A 3 14.12 4.37 -14.57
C ILE A 3 12.85 4.69 -13.79
N GLN A 4 12.14 3.67 -13.34
CA GLN A 4 10.97 3.88 -12.52
C GLN A 4 11.38 4.16 -11.08
N LYS A 5 10.88 5.26 -10.56
CA LYS A 5 11.07 5.61 -9.15
C LYS A 5 9.77 5.43 -8.41
N ALA A 6 9.84 4.81 -7.25
CA ALA A 6 8.68 4.66 -6.39
C ALA A 6 8.25 6.02 -5.85
N LYS A 7 6.98 6.32 -5.95
CA LYS A 7 6.42 7.56 -5.35
C LYS A 7 6.29 7.45 -3.85
N PHE A 8 6.20 6.23 -3.35
CA PHE A 8 5.99 5.97 -1.92
C PHE A 8 7.07 5.03 -1.42
N SER A 9 7.32 5.07 -0.13
CA SER A 9 8.34 4.25 0.52
C SER A 9 7.72 3.28 1.50
N ILE A 10 8.43 2.19 1.81
CA ILE A 10 8.03 1.28 2.87
C ILE A 10 7.88 2.09 4.15
N GLY A 11 6.74 1.93 4.82
CA GLY A 11 6.41 2.67 6.03
C GLY A 11 5.45 3.83 5.82
N ASP A 12 5.30 4.30 4.58
CA ASP A 12 4.39 5.42 4.31
C ASP A 12 2.94 5.00 4.48
N ILE A 13 2.14 5.89 5.05
CA ILE A 13 0.70 5.71 5.16
C ILE A 13 0.06 6.30 3.91
N VAL A 14 -0.75 5.49 3.24
CA VAL A 14 -1.41 5.85 1.99
C VAL A 14 -2.90 5.52 2.07
N LYS A 15 -3.66 6.12 1.17
CA LYS A 15 -5.09 5.81 1.03
C LYS A 15 -5.40 5.49 -0.43
N HIS A 16 -6.44 4.70 -0.66
CA HIS A 16 -6.88 4.36 -2.01
C HIS A 16 -7.67 5.53 -2.61
N LYS A 17 -7.50 5.76 -3.91
CA LYS A 17 -8.22 6.83 -4.62
C LYS A 17 -9.71 6.57 -4.76
N HIS A 18 -10.11 5.30 -4.90
CA HIS A 18 -11.47 4.93 -5.28
C HIS A 18 -12.23 4.18 -4.18
N PHE A 19 -11.53 3.48 -3.32
CA PHE A 19 -12.14 2.68 -2.26
C PHE A 19 -11.82 3.28 -0.89
N ASP A 20 -12.71 3.07 0.06
CA ASP A 20 -12.57 3.67 1.39
C ASP A 20 -11.70 2.81 2.30
N PHE A 21 -10.40 2.84 2.05
CA PHE A 21 -9.43 2.21 2.94
C PHE A 21 -8.09 2.92 2.87
N ARG A 22 -7.29 2.70 3.90
CA ARG A 22 -5.95 3.25 4.02
C ARG A 22 -5.04 2.16 4.56
N GLY A 23 -3.74 2.35 4.46
CA GLY A 23 -2.80 1.34 4.93
C GLY A 23 -1.38 1.84 4.96
N VAL A 24 -0.51 1.01 5.51
CA VAL A 24 0.93 1.28 5.54
C VAL A 24 1.62 0.31 4.59
N ILE A 25 2.54 0.85 3.79
CA ILE A 25 3.29 0.05 2.82
C ILE A 25 4.33 -0.79 3.55
N TYR A 26 4.32 -2.11 3.32
CA TYR A 26 5.34 -2.97 3.91
C TYR A 26 6.21 -3.68 2.86
N ASP A 27 5.84 -3.62 1.57
CA ASP A 27 6.65 -4.18 0.50
C ASP A 27 6.26 -3.52 -0.84
N VAL A 28 7.17 -3.59 -1.81
CA VAL A 28 6.99 -2.97 -3.13
C VAL A 28 7.40 -3.96 -4.21
N ASP A 29 6.55 -4.12 -5.21
CA ASP A 29 6.86 -4.85 -6.43
C ASP A 29 7.01 -3.86 -7.57
N PHE A 30 8.09 -3.98 -8.36
CA PHE A 30 8.35 -3.02 -9.44
C PHE A 30 7.46 -3.23 -10.65
N GLU A 31 6.75 -4.33 -10.70
CA GLU A 31 5.69 -4.58 -11.69
C GLU A 31 4.70 -5.57 -11.07
N PHE A 32 3.56 -5.77 -11.74
CA PHE A 32 2.53 -6.67 -11.25
C PHE A 32 3.09 -8.07 -10.98
N ASN A 33 2.85 -8.58 -9.79
CA ASN A 33 3.32 -9.90 -9.36
C ASN A 33 2.25 -10.59 -8.51
N ASN A 34 1.11 -10.87 -9.14
CA ASN A 34 0.03 -11.61 -8.50
C ASN A 34 -0.63 -12.47 -9.59
N SER A 35 -1.67 -13.21 -9.25
CA SER A 35 -2.31 -14.11 -10.21
C SER A 35 -3.17 -13.36 -11.23
N GLU A 36 -3.32 -13.95 -12.41
CA GLU A 36 -4.21 -13.41 -13.42
C GLU A 36 -5.66 -13.41 -12.93
N GLU A 37 -6.04 -14.41 -12.15
CA GLU A 37 -7.37 -14.48 -11.56
C GLU A 37 -7.64 -13.29 -10.65
N TRP A 38 -6.66 -12.94 -9.82
CA TRP A 38 -6.76 -11.76 -8.95
C TRP A 38 -6.92 -10.50 -9.79
N TYR A 39 -6.10 -10.37 -10.84
CA TYR A 39 -6.13 -9.21 -11.73
C TYR A 39 -7.49 -9.06 -12.41
N GLN A 40 -8.03 -10.16 -12.94
CA GLN A 40 -9.31 -10.15 -13.61
C GLN A 40 -10.48 -9.90 -12.66
N SER A 41 -10.28 -10.11 -11.36
CA SER A 41 -11.31 -9.83 -10.35
C SER A 41 -11.52 -8.33 -10.12
N ILE A 42 -10.56 -7.51 -10.54
CA ILE A 42 -10.69 -6.05 -10.41
C ILE A 42 -11.67 -5.55 -11.46
N PRO A 43 -12.66 -4.73 -11.07
CA PRO A 43 -13.60 -4.16 -12.05
C PRO A 43 -12.85 -3.42 -13.16
N LYS A 44 -13.28 -3.63 -14.40
CA LYS A 44 -12.58 -3.08 -15.57
C LYS A 44 -12.33 -1.57 -15.50
N ASN A 45 -13.27 -0.82 -14.96
CA ASN A 45 -13.19 0.63 -14.90
C ASN A 45 -12.12 1.16 -13.93
N VAL A 46 -11.64 0.29 -13.02
CA VAL A 46 -10.59 0.67 -12.07
C VAL A 46 -9.38 -0.26 -12.14
N ARG A 47 -9.36 -1.15 -13.14
CA ARG A 47 -8.26 -2.12 -13.32
C ARG A 47 -7.02 -1.40 -13.83
N PRO A 48 -5.91 -1.46 -13.08
CA PRO A 48 -4.70 -0.75 -13.45
C PRO A 48 -3.88 -1.51 -14.50
N ARG A 49 -2.95 -0.81 -15.13
CA ARG A 49 -1.96 -1.46 -15.98
C ARG A 49 -1.01 -2.28 -15.10
N LYS A 50 -0.51 -3.38 -15.66
CA LYS A 50 0.45 -4.26 -14.96
C LYS A 50 1.88 -3.70 -14.95
N ASP A 51 2.21 -2.80 -15.86
CA ASP A 51 3.56 -2.26 -16.04
C ASP A 51 3.84 -1.04 -15.18
N GLN A 52 3.52 -1.15 -13.90
CA GLN A 52 3.77 -0.09 -12.93
C GLN A 52 4.08 -0.72 -11.58
N LEU A 53 4.53 0.10 -10.62
CA LEU A 53 4.78 -0.38 -9.28
C LEU A 53 3.48 -0.77 -8.58
N PHE A 54 3.56 -1.85 -7.80
CA PHE A 54 2.47 -2.30 -6.94
C PHE A 54 2.97 -2.37 -5.51
N TYR A 55 2.12 -2.02 -4.58
CA TYR A 55 2.47 -1.93 -3.15
C TYR A 55 1.66 -2.90 -2.33
N HIS A 56 2.33 -3.54 -1.37
CA HIS A 56 1.69 -4.40 -0.39
C HIS A 56 1.41 -3.57 0.85
N LEU A 57 0.16 -3.53 1.29
CA LEU A 57 -0.29 -2.71 2.40
C LEU A 57 -0.81 -3.55 3.55
N LEU A 58 -0.49 -3.11 4.77
CA LEU A 58 -1.27 -3.50 5.93
C LEU A 58 -2.42 -2.50 6.00
N ALA A 59 -3.60 -2.94 5.63
CA ALA A 59 -4.74 -2.06 5.37
C ALA A 59 -5.83 -2.14 6.41
N GLU A 60 -6.60 -1.07 6.50
CA GLU A 60 -7.77 -1.00 7.36
C GLU A 60 -8.89 -0.20 6.70
N ASN A 61 -10.12 -0.58 7.02
CA ASN A 61 -11.28 0.26 6.80
C ASN A 61 -11.99 0.42 8.14
N GLU A 62 -13.23 0.93 8.14
CA GLU A 62 -13.95 1.15 9.40
C GLU A 62 -14.29 -0.14 10.14
N GLU A 63 -14.30 -1.27 9.45
CA GLU A 63 -14.80 -2.54 10.00
C GLU A 63 -13.72 -3.59 10.22
N VAL A 64 -12.75 -3.69 9.31
CA VAL A 64 -11.78 -4.80 9.33
C VAL A 64 -10.39 -4.33 8.98
N THR A 65 -9.41 -5.19 9.30
CA THR A 65 -8.02 -5.05 8.86
C THR A 65 -7.70 -6.19 7.90
N TYR A 66 -6.85 -5.94 6.93
CA TYR A 66 -6.49 -6.93 5.92
C TYR A 66 -5.20 -6.55 5.22
N GLU A 67 -4.74 -7.39 4.32
CA GLU A 67 -3.61 -7.06 3.45
C GLU A 67 -4.16 -6.71 2.07
N ALA A 68 -3.66 -5.63 1.51
CA ALA A 68 -4.09 -5.16 0.19
C ALA A 68 -2.90 -5.07 -0.76
N TYR A 69 -3.18 -5.24 -2.04
CA TYR A 69 -2.20 -5.14 -3.11
C TYR A 69 -2.70 -4.09 -4.10
N VAL A 70 -1.99 -2.96 -4.21
CA VAL A 70 -2.52 -1.79 -4.91
C VAL A 70 -1.47 -1.19 -5.84
N SER A 71 -1.91 -0.86 -7.05
CA SER A 71 -1.06 -0.17 -8.02
C SER A 71 -0.78 1.26 -7.59
N GLU A 72 0.38 1.76 -7.97
CA GLU A 72 0.81 3.11 -7.64
C GLU A 72 -0.20 4.17 -8.07
N GLN A 73 -0.81 3.99 -9.26
CA GLN A 73 -1.77 4.97 -9.80
C GLN A 73 -3.02 5.13 -8.92
N ASN A 74 -3.33 4.14 -8.09
CA ASN A 74 -4.53 4.15 -7.26
C ASN A 74 -4.28 4.56 -5.82
N LEU A 75 -3.08 5.05 -5.50
CA LEU A 75 -2.71 5.46 -4.15
C LEU A 75 -2.46 6.95 -4.05
N LEU A 76 -2.81 7.50 -2.89
CA LEU A 76 -2.53 8.88 -2.49
C LEU A 76 -1.88 8.87 -1.11
N VAL A 77 -1.08 9.89 -0.83
CA VAL A 77 -0.55 10.10 0.52
C VAL A 77 -1.72 10.33 1.47
N ASP A 78 -1.66 9.72 2.64
CA ASP A 78 -2.63 10.01 3.71
C ASP A 78 -2.03 11.09 4.61
N GLU A 79 -2.65 12.26 4.60
CA GLU A 79 -2.15 13.43 5.34
C GLU A 79 -2.69 13.52 6.76
N SER A 80 -3.55 12.59 7.17
CA SER A 80 -4.16 12.63 8.51
C SER A 80 -3.18 12.33 9.64
N GLU A 81 -2.09 11.62 9.34
CA GLU A 81 -1.12 11.13 10.31
C GLU A 81 -1.72 10.16 11.34
N GLU A 82 -2.97 9.73 11.14
CA GLU A 82 -3.61 8.77 12.03
C GLU A 82 -2.94 7.40 11.91
N PRO A 83 -2.66 6.71 13.01
CA PRO A 83 -2.03 5.39 12.93
C PRO A 83 -2.94 4.36 12.25
N ILE A 84 -2.32 3.34 11.68
CA ILE A 84 -3.03 2.21 11.09
C ILE A 84 -3.23 1.17 12.20
N LYS A 85 -4.47 0.73 12.39
CA LYS A 85 -4.82 -0.24 13.43
C LYS A 85 -4.78 -1.66 12.89
N HIS A 86 -3.59 -2.13 12.58
CA HIS A 86 -3.41 -3.48 12.04
C HIS A 86 -2.56 -4.30 13.00
N PRO A 87 -2.93 -5.57 13.26
CA PRO A 87 -2.20 -6.39 14.24
C PRO A 87 -0.75 -6.66 13.88
N LEU A 88 -0.37 -6.60 12.60
CA LEU A 88 1.00 -6.86 12.18
C LEU A 88 1.91 -5.63 12.23
N ILE A 89 1.40 -4.47 12.56
CA ILE A 89 2.19 -3.23 12.62
C ILE A 89 3.41 -3.42 13.52
N ASN A 90 3.19 -3.89 14.74
CA ASN A 90 4.27 -4.02 15.72
C ASN A 90 5.24 -5.15 15.42
N GLU A 91 4.90 -6.06 14.52
CA GLU A 91 5.80 -7.12 14.10
C GLU A 91 6.75 -6.65 12.99
N ILE A 92 6.32 -5.69 12.19
CA ILE A 92 7.09 -5.23 11.02
C ILE A 92 7.81 -3.91 11.33
N PHE A 93 7.16 -3.02 12.08
CA PHE A 93 7.68 -1.68 12.36
C PHE A 93 7.93 -1.49 13.84
N SER A 94 8.91 -0.63 14.18
CA SER A 94 9.25 -0.34 15.57
C SER A 94 8.68 0.98 16.06
N GLY A 95 8.21 1.84 15.18
CA GLY A 95 7.62 3.12 15.57
C GLY A 95 7.12 3.91 14.39
N LYS A 96 6.60 5.09 14.68
CA LYS A 96 5.99 5.99 13.68
C LYS A 96 6.44 7.41 13.94
N LYS A 97 6.69 8.15 12.87
CA LYS A 97 6.98 9.58 12.96
C LYS A 97 6.22 10.28 11.84
N GLY A 98 5.27 11.15 12.22
CA GLY A 98 4.38 11.78 11.26
C GLY A 98 3.51 10.73 10.56
N SER A 99 3.54 10.69 9.25
CA SER A 99 2.79 9.73 8.44
C SER A 99 3.65 8.58 7.93
N THR A 100 4.78 8.31 8.59
CA THR A 100 5.69 7.25 8.17
C THR A 100 6.07 6.35 9.34
N TYR A 101 5.90 5.04 9.15
CA TYR A 101 6.40 4.02 10.07
C TYR A 101 7.84 3.69 9.71
N PHE A 102 8.64 3.31 10.70
CA PHE A 102 10.02 2.92 10.45
C PHE A 102 10.29 1.53 11.00
N LYS A 103 11.18 0.81 10.28
CA LYS A 103 11.58 -0.54 10.68
C LYS A 103 12.65 -0.47 11.76
N PRO A 104 12.81 -1.55 12.55
CA PRO A 104 13.89 -1.60 13.51
C PRO A 104 15.24 -1.43 12.82
N SER A 105 16.12 -0.64 13.40
CA SER A 105 17.50 -0.55 12.94
C SER A 105 18.33 -1.66 13.60
N ASN A 106 19.22 -2.25 12.81
CA ASN A 106 20.12 -3.29 13.32
C ASN A 106 21.49 -2.70 13.63
#